data_22f62c6488bcbf961b7ea91e2875b8bc
#
_entry.id   22f62c6488bcbf961b7ea91e2875b8bc
#
_cell.length_a   1.000
_cell.length_b   1.000
_cell.length_c   1.000
_cell.angle_alpha   90.00
_cell.angle_beta   90.00
_cell.angle_gamma   90.00
#
_symmetry.space_group_name_H-M   'P 1'
#
loop_
_entity.id
_entity.type
_entity.pdbx_description
1 polymer ?
#
loop_
_entity_poly.entity_id
_entity_poly.type
_entity_poly.pdbx_seq_one_letter_code
_entity_poly.pdbx_strand_id
1 'polypeptide(L)'
;MIEDETVILDKSKQGKNRAVKAPLSELVSPIQKVLDRREFFSEIELLISFKQRFFLLALKVSNQDRLNEEYGYIETEKQIEMVQPWIIEVISKLVSPENFTLSKVESDTFFISLHDDVPRERISIIIDHLLQTGTGQDLNTIHSAPSLIQLAAGLGVYPESGDTLNQLINSTVASLAKFRNSRDLGGDSASHAMAFSLYDIKRAISQKQFQLWYQPKVDLKTSTVVGVEALIRWNHPELGILLPPYFLNWVNMYGLMGELNKWIIDTGFAKCREFLDSGKEITVAMNLDASCLLDKNSLLSIQKAQRKYKVPPHLIEFEIVETVGVRKGDKGLEVLAALKARGYQISIDDFGTGMSNISYLMYMPANIVKLDRMFCNNIDDEKMIVLTKAAIEMASIVDMSVVAEGIETQEQLDAMLALGCDIGQGYFFGRPAPDYSI
;
A
#
# COMPACT_ATOMS: atom_id res chain seq x y z
N MET A 1 -15.73 23.47 33.08
CA MET A 1 -14.53 24.30 32.98
C MET A 1 -13.48 23.63 33.84
N ILE A 2 -12.61 22.86 33.26
CA ILE A 2 -11.42 22.28 33.89
C ILE A 2 -10.28 22.96 33.14
N GLU A 3 -9.57 23.87 33.79
CA GLU A 3 -8.38 24.53 33.28
C GLU A 3 -7.23 23.50 33.33
N ASP A 4 -6.73 23.10 32.17
CA ASP A 4 -5.51 22.30 32.07
C ASP A 4 -4.28 23.20 32.29
N GLU A 5 -3.65 23.05 33.46
CA GLU A 5 -2.43 23.73 33.82
C GLU A 5 -1.22 22.80 33.66
N THR A 6 -0.28 23.18 32.81
CA THR A 6 0.99 22.45 32.57
C THR A 6 2.12 23.02 33.46
N VAL A 7 2.87 22.12 34.11
CA VAL A 7 3.99 22.47 35.00
C VAL A 7 5.33 22.36 34.26
N ILE A 8 6.07 23.48 34.17
CA ILE A 8 7.42 23.48 33.58
C ILE A 8 8.45 23.66 34.72
N LEU A 9 9.49 22.84 34.70
CA LEU A 9 10.62 22.92 35.63
C LEU A 9 11.75 23.80 35.05
N ASP A 10 11.93 24.97 35.57
CA ASP A 10 13.10 25.82 35.27
C ASP A 10 14.33 25.36 36.08
N LYS A 11 15.39 24.95 35.36
CA LYS A 11 16.66 24.43 35.92
C LYS A 11 17.72 25.51 36.16
N SER A 12 17.43 26.78 36.03
CA SER A 12 18.41 27.87 36.26
C SER A 12 18.17 28.58 37.58
N LYS A 13 18.63 28.06 38.67
CA LYS A 13 19.23 28.61 39.89
C LYS A 13 18.88 27.81 41.13
N GLN A 14 19.90 27.60 41.92
CA GLN A 14 19.91 26.91 43.21
C GLN A 14 18.63 27.04 44.06
N GLY A 15 18.02 25.89 44.34
CA GLY A 15 17.40 25.62 45.63
C GLY A 15 16.07 26.28 45.95
N LYS A 16 15.05 26.06 45.13
CA LYS A 16 13.62 25.88 45.50
C LYS A 16 12.80 25.63 44.24
N ASN A 17 12.28 24.44 44.10
CA ASN A 17 11.31 24.09 43.04
C ASN A 17 10.05 24.95 43.24
N ARG A 18 9.87 25.97 42.44
CA ARG A 18 8.61 26.64 42.24
C ARG A 18 8.05 26.24 40.90
N ALA A 19 6.98 25.46 40.89
CA ALA A 19 6.22 25.17 39.70
C ALA A 19 5.58 26.48 39.19
N VAL A 20 5.93 26.90 37.99
CA VAL A 20 5.28 28.03 37.31
C VAL A 20 4.30 27.41 36.31
N LYS A 21 3.02 27.71 36.48
CA LYS A 21 1.95 27.32 35.58
C LYS A 21 1.83 28.39 34.50
N ALA A 22 2.06 28.01 33.24
CA ALA A 22 1.80 28.85 32.07
C ALA A 22 0.84 28.15 31.15
N PRO A 23 -0.12 28.83 30.53
CA PRO A 23 -0.99 28.20 29.52
C PRO A 23 -0.17 27.82 28.28
N LEU A 24 -0.52 26.68 27.65
CA LEU A 24 0.15 26.11 26.47
C LEU A 24 0.33 27.12 25.32
N SER A 25 -0.53 28.13 25.21
CA SER A 25 -0.47 29.21 24.22
C SER A 25 0.73 30.16 24.36
N GLU A 26 1.42 30.18 25.52
CA GLU A 26 2.63 31.03 25.76
C GLU A 26 3.94 30.31 25.46
N LEU A 27 3.91 29.00 25.19
CA LEU A 27 5.09 28.15 24.96
C LEU A 27 5.46 27.98 23.49
N VAL A 28 4.56 28.31 22.59
CA VAL A 28 4.80 28.24 21.14
C VAL A 28 4.81 29.66 20.59
N SER A 29 5.96 30.13 20.18
CA SER A 29 6.09 31.41 19.49
C SER A 29 5.27 31.36 18.19
N PRO A 30 4.35 32.30 17.92
CA PRO A 30 3.36 32.18 16.84
C PRO A 30 3.92 32.34 15.40
N ILE A 31 5.24 32.34 15.23
CA ILE A 31 5.86 32.75 13.94
C ILE A 31 6.71 31.67 13.26
N GLN A 32 7.05 30.57 13.90
CA GLN A 32 7.94 29.58 13.30
C GLN A 32 7.23 28.25 13.02
N LYS A 33 6.62 28.14 11.84
CA LYS A 33 5.97 26.91 11.31
C LYS A 33 6.96 25.87 10.81
N VAL A 34 8.20 26.26 10.57
CA VAL A 34 9.29 25.43 10.06
C VAL A 34 10.28 25.23 11.19
N LEU A 35 10.40 24.00 11.63
CA LEU A 35 11.32 23.57 12.67
C LEU A 35 12.52 22.84 12.04
N ASP A 36 13.66 22.89 12.71
CA ASP A 36 14.71 21.94 12.34
C ASP A 36 14.30 20.51 12.71
N ARG A 37 15.03 19.53 12.16
CA ARG A 37 14.73 18.10 12.37
C ARG A 37 14.64 17.74 13.85
N ARG A 38 15.54 18.28 14.68
CA ARG A 38 15.62 17.92 16.10
C ARG A 38 14.47 18.55 16.89
N GLU A 39 14.19 19.82 16.62
CA GLU A 39 13.08 20.54 17.24
C GLU A 39 11.74 19.89 16.89
N PHE A 40 11.54 19.52 15.63
CA PHE A 40 10.33 18.85 15.16
C PHE A 40 10.10 17.52 15.88
N PHE A 41 11.10 16.65 15.94
CA PHE A 41 10.91 15.36 16.63
C PHE A 41 10.76 15.51 18.13
N SER A 42 11.38 16.54 18.77
CA SER A 42 11.14 16.84 20.18
C SER A 42 9.70 17.30 20.43
N GLU A 43 9.11 18.06 19.52
CA GLU A 43 7.68 18.43 19.58
C GLU A 43 6.78 17.21 19.46
N ILE A 44 7.05 16.33 18.50
CA ILE A 44 6.29 15.09 18.34
C ILE A 44 6.37 14.20 19.59
N GLU A 45 7.57 14.06 20.21
CA GLU A 45 7.71 13.32 21.47
C GLU A 45 6.89 13.96 22.60
N LEU A 46 6.79 15.28 22.61
CA LEU A 46 5.98 16.00 23.58
C LEU A 46 4.49 15.71 23.40
N LEU A 47 3.98 15.76 22.15
CA LEU A 47 2.60 15.40 21.83
C LEU A 47 2.27 13.96 22.23
N ILE A 48 3.19 13.02 21.97
CA ILE A 48 3.08 11.62 22.39
C ILE A 48 3.03 11.51 23.93
N SER A 49 3.89 12.24 24.64
CA SER A 49 3.96 12.20 26.11
C SER A 49 2.66 12.70 26.77
N PHE A 50 1.99 13.67 26.14
CA PHE A 50 0.68 14.17 26.57
C PHE A 50 -0.49 13.31 26.09
N LYS A 51 -0.21 12.25 25.33
CA LYS A 51 -1.23 11.39 24.69
C LYS A 51 -2.22 12.18 23.82
N GLN A 52 -1.76 13.28 23.26
CA GLN A 52 -2.54 14.14 22.39
C GLN A 52 -2.60 13.50 20.99
N ARG A 53 -3.78 13.38 20.43
CA ARG A 53 -3.98 12.85 19.08
C ARG A 53 -3.51 13.87 18.05
N PHE A 54 -2.83 13.41 17.00
CA PHE A 54 -2.38 14.22 15.87
C PHE A 54 -2.13 13.36 14.65
N PHE A 55 -1.97 14.00 13.49
CA PHE A 55 -1.62 13.34 12.23
C PHE A 55 -0.17 13.69 11.87
N LEU A 56 0.58 12.70 11.43
CA LEU A 56 1.93 12.85 10.89
C LEU A 56 1.92 12.54 9.41
N LEU A 57 2.17 13.55 8.57
CA LEU A 57 2.27 13.41 7.13
C LEU A 57 3.75 13.44 6.73
N ALA A 58 4.19 12.44 5.96
CA ALA A 58 5.49 12.44 5.31
C ALA A 58 5.30 12.71 3.81
N LEU A 59 6.12 13.59 3.25
CA LEU A 59 6.19 13.88 1.82
C LEU A 59 7.59 13.61 1.32
N LYS A 60 7.71 12.87 0.22
CA LYS A 60 8.99 12.55 -0.39
C LYS A 60 8.98 12.88 -1.88
N VAL A 61 10.08 13.47 -2.36
CA VAL A 61 10.30 13.65 -3.80
C VAL A 61 10.54 12.27 -4.42
N SER A 62 9.65 11.84 -5.32
CA SER A 62 9.66 10.48 -5.87
C SER A 62 10.42 10.34 -7.18
N ASN A 63 10.75 11.45 -7.86
CA ASN A 63 11.41 11.46 -9.15
C ASN A 63 12.79 12.15 -9.14
N GLN A 64 13.47 12.21 -7.99
CA GLN A 64 14.76 12.92 -7.85
C GLN A 64 15.83 12.35 -8.77
N ASP A 65 15.95 11.03 -8.88
CA ASP A 65 16.97 10.37 -9.71
C ASP A 65 16.79 10.75 -11.18
N ARG A 66 15.55 10.70 -11.69
CA ARG A 66 15.22 11.12 -13.05
C ARG A 66 15.54 12.61 -13.31
N LEU A 67 15.23 13.47 -12.35
CA LEU A 67 15.54 14.90 -12.47
C LEU A 67 17.05 15.15 -12.48
N ASN A 68 17.82 14.42 -11.68
CA ASN A 68 19.28 14.48 -11.69
C ASN A 68 19.86 14.06 -13.06
N GLU A 69 19.30 13.05 -13.70
CA GLU A 69 19.70 12.59 -15.04
C GLU A 69 19.33 13.59 -16.14
N GLU A 70 18.12 14.18 -16.08
CA GLU A 70 17.62 15.09 -17.11
C GLU A 70 18.18 16.53 -16.99
N TYR A 71 18.27 17.08 -15.76
CA TYR A 71 18.56 18.50 -15.51
C TYR A 71 19.85 18.74 -14.72
N GLY A 72 20.48 17.69 -14.23
CA GLY A 72 21.66 17.75 -13.38
C GLY A 72 21.34 18.09 -11.92
N TYR A 73 22.32 17.77 -11.06
CA TYR A 73 22.15 17.80 -9.59
C TYR A 73 21.79 19.20 -9.06
N ILE A 74 22.45 20.25 -9.57
CA ILE A 74 22.26 21.63 -9.07
C ILE A 74 20.84 22.15 -9.36
N GLU A 75 20.29 21.86 -10.54
CA GLU A 75 18.95 22.32 -10.89
C GLU A 75 17.88 21.51 -10.14
N THR A 76 18.09 20.22 -9.97
CA THR A 76 17.21 19.38 -9.16
C THR A 76 17.14 19.88 -7.71
N GLU A 77 18.27 20.25 -7.12
CA GLU A 77 18.32 20.74 -5.75
C GLU A 77 17.55 22.06 -5.58
N LYS A 78 17.67 22.99 -6.55
CA LYS A 78 16.85 24.23 -6.56
C LYS A 78 15.35 23.93 -6.63
N GLN A 79 14.94 22.94 -7.44
CA GLN A 79 13.53 22.56 -7.54
C GLN A 79 13.04 21.96 -6.21
N ILE A 80 13.87 21.17 -5.52
CA ILE A 80 13.53 20.61 -4.20
C ILE A 80 13.43 21.71 -3.12
N GLU A 81 14.27 22.73 -3.18
CA GLU A 81 14.21 23.88 -2.28
C GLU A 81 12.88 24.65 -2.39
N MET A 82 12.25 24.67 -3.57
CA MET A 82 10.93 25.29 -3.75
C MET A 82 9.78 24.51 -3.12
N VAL A 83 9.98 23.23 -2.79
CA VAL A 83 8.91 22.36 -2.22
C VAL A 83 8.45 22.86 -0.86
N GLN A 84 9.37 23.25 0.03
CA GLN A 84 9.02 23.65 1.39
C GLN A 84 8.15 24.94 1.45
N PRO A 85 8.50 26.05 0.76
CA PRO A 85 7.63 27.22 0.70
C PRO A 85 6.26 26.91 0.10
N TRP A 86 6.23 26.07 -0.92
CA TRP A 86 5.00 25.66 -1.55
C TRP A 86 4.11 24.81 -0.64
N ILE A 87 4.66 23.86 0.14
CA ILE A 87 3.92 23.10 1.16
C ILE A 87 3.25 24.05 2.14
N ILE A 88 3.99 25.06 2.64
CA ILE A 88 3.47 26.04 3.59
C ILE A 88 2.31 26.83 2.96
N GLU A 89 2.45 27.26 1.72
CA GLU A 89 1.40 27.98 1.00
C GLU A 89 0.13 27.16 0.88
N VAL A 90 0.25 25.89 0.45
CA VAL A 90 -0.90 24.97 0.32
C VAL A 90 -1.59 24.73 1.64
N ILE A 91 -0.85 24.36 2.68
CA ILE A 91 -1.43 24.03 3.98
C ILE A 91 -2.05 25.26 4.64
N SER A 92 -1.41 26.42 4.56
CA SER A 92 -1.91 27.66 5.17
C SER A 92 -3.23 28.18 4.59
N LYS A 93 -3.62 27.73 3.39
CA LYS A 93 -4.94 28.01 2.80
C LYS A 93 -6.05 27.13 3.38
N LEU A 94 -5.69 25.98 3.96
CA LEU A 94 -6.64 24.96 4.41
C LEU A 94 -6.67 24.80 5.93
N VAL A 95 -5.56 25.15 6.61
CA VAL A 95 -5.38 24.95 8.06
C VAL A 95 -4.80 26.21 8.68
N SER A 96 -5.27 26.57 9.87
CA SER A 96 -4.73 27.69 10.64
C SER A 96 -3.25 27.43 10.98
N PRO A 97 -2.43 28.50 11.00
CA PRO A 97 -0.99 28.38 11.22
C PRO A 97 -0.56 27.68 12.51
N GLU A 98 -1.36 27.79 13.53
CA GLU A 98 -1.14 27.18 14.83
C GLU A 98 -1.38 25.66 14.86
N ASN A 99 -2.07 25.11 13.85
CA ASN A 99 -2.50 23.73 13.82
C ASN A 99 -1.58 22.83 12.98
N PHE A 100 -0.42 23.32 12.53
CA PHE A 100 0.57 22.48 11.87
C PHE A 100 1.99 22.94 12.10
N THR A 101 2.93 21.99 12.08
CA THR A 101 4.37 22.23 12.00
C THR A 101 4.98 21.44 10.86
N LEU A 102 6.08 21.94 10.28
CA LEU A 102 6.76 21.36 9.13
C LEU A 102 8.27 21.26 9.41
N SER A 103 8.89 20.18 8.97
CA SER A 103 10.35 20.02 8.95
C SER A 103 10.83 19.35 7.66
N LYS A 104 11.94 19.83 7.12
CA LYS A 104 12.74 19.09 6.13
C LYS A 104 13.66 18.15 6.89
N VAL A 105 13.36 16.85 6.85
CA VAL A 105 14.06 15.83 7.65
C VAL A 105 15.25 15.23 6.92
N GLU A 106 15.15 15.10 5.59
CA GLU A 106 16.21 14.64 4.67
C GLU A 106 16.26 15.56 3.44
N SER A 107 17.20 15.34 2.55
CA SER A 107 17.36 16.15 1.33
C SER A 107 16.08 16.23 0.49
N ASP A 108 15.31 15.15 0.45
CA ASP A 108 14.12 14.93 -0.39
C ASP A 108 12.84 14.64 0.40
N THR A 109 12.91 14.68 1.75
CA THR A 109 11.81 14.22 2.62
C THR A 109 11.41 15.29 3.64
N PHE A 110 10.11 15.56 3.70
CA PHE A 110 9.48 16.52 4.60
C PHE A 110 8.49 15.82 5.51
N PHE A 111 8.45 16.24 6.79
CA PHE A 111 7.43 15.80 7.73
C PHE A 111 6.57 16.98 8.16
N ILE A 112 5.26 16.73 8.30
CA ILE A 112 4.28 17.72 8.74
C ILE A 112 3.47 17.10 9.87
N SER A 113 3.40 17.74 11.02
CA SER A 113 2.41 17.39 12.03
C SER A 113 1.16 18.26 11.86
N LEU A 114 -0.01 17.65 12.00
CA LEU A 114 -1.31 18.31 11.94
C LEU A 114 -2.07 17.97 13.22
N HIS A 115 -2.56 18.97 13.92
CA HIS A 115 -3.27 18.77 15.17
C HIS A 115 -4.64 18.12 14.95
N ASP A 116 -5.20 17.49 16.00
CA ASP A 116 -6.46 16.77 15.94
C ASP A 116 -7.68 17.64 15.59
N ASP A 117 -7.58 18.96 15.81
CA ASP A 117 -8.59 19.94 15.40
C ASP A 117 -8.77 20.08 13.88
N VAL A 118 -7.83 19.52 13.10
CA VAL A 118 -7.93 19.49 11.63
C VAL A 118 -8.88 18.36 11.22
N PRO A 119 -10.03 18.66 10.62
CA PRO A 119 -10.96 17.64 10.15
C PRO A 119 -10.28 16.65 9.17
N ARG A 120 -10.58 15.37 9.29
CA ARG A 120 -9.98 14.32 8.42
C ARG A 120 -10.20 14.56 6.95
N GLU A 121 -11.35 15.10 6.57
CA GLU A 121 -11.68 15.48 5.20
C GLU A 121 -10.68 16.52 4.66
N ARG A 122 -10.23 17.45 5.50
CA ARG A 122 -9.22 18.44 5.12
C ARG A 122 -7.83 17.82 4.91
N ILE A 123 -7.48 16.78 5.67
CA ILE A 123 -6.19 16.09 5.49
C ILE A 123 -6.12 15.45 4.11
N SER A 124 -7.21 14.82 3.66
CA SER A 124 -7.28 14.26 2.30
C SER A 124 -7.14 15.35 1.24
N ILE A 125 -7.82 16.48 1.41
CA ILE A 125 -7.72 17.63 0.50
C ILE A 125 -6.29 18.18 0.48
N ILE A 126 -5.62 18.28 1.62
CA ILE A 126 -4.21 18.70 1.71
C ILE A 126 -3.32 17.75 0.92
N ILE A 127 -3.46 16.43 1.16
CA ILE A 127 -2.67 15.42 0.46
C ILE A 127 -2.90 15.51 -1.05
N ASP A 128 -4.15 15.62 -1.49
CA ASP A 128 -4.48 15.74 -2.90
C ASP A 128 -3.85 16.98 -3.55
N HIS A 129 -3.95 18.14 -2.92
CA HIS A 129 -3.33 19.37 -3.43
C HIS A 129 -1.79 19.24 -3.50
N LEU A 130 -1.17 18.59 -2.50
CA LEU A 130 0.27 18.36 -2.46
C LEU A 130 0.72 17.32 -3.50
N LEU A 131 -0.12 16.36 -3.88
CA LEU A 131 0.20 15.34 -4.87
C LEU A 131 -0.10 15.78 -6.32
N GLN A 132 -0.90 16.80 -6.53
CA GLN A 132 -1.22 17.36 -7.86
C GLN A 132 -0.09 18.20 -8.48
N THR A 133 1.05 18.36 -7.81
CA THR A 133 2.24 19.01 -8.36
C THR A 133 2.66 18.36 -9.69
N GLY A 134 2.90 19.17 -10.70
CA GLY A 134 3.41 18.73 -12.00
C GLY A 134 2.37 18.28 -13.04
N THR A 135 1.05 18.28 -12.73
CA THR A 135 0.02 17.87 -13.71
C THR A 135 -0.52 19.01 -14.60
N GLY A 136 -0.10 20.26 -14.38
CA GLY A 136 -0.43 21.40 -15.25
C GLY A 136 -1.92 21.75 -15.38
N GLN A 137 -2.81 21.11 -14.65
CA GLN A 137 -4.24 21.40 -14.69
C GLN A 137 -4.67 22.24 -13.47
N ASP A 138 -5.12 23.46 -13.76
CA ASP A 138 -5.88 24.37 -12.88
C ASP A 138 -5.29 24.79 -11.52
N LEU A 139 -4.03 25.26 -11.52
CA LEU A 139 -3.48 26.02 -10.40
C LEU A 139 -3.41 27.54 -10.71
N ASN A 140 -4.49 28.10 -11.22
CA ASN A 140 -4.58 29.56 -11.50
C ASN A 140 -4.45 30.46 -10.26
N THR A 141 -4.12 29.92 -9.08
CA THR A 141 -4.05 30.65 -7.82
C THR A 141 -2.80 30.36 -6.96
N ILE A 142 -1.90 29.45 -7.36
CA ILE A 142 -0.69 29.10 -6.60
C ILE A 142 0.54 29.43 -7.48
N HIS A 143 1.23 30.53 -7.19
CA HIS A 143 2.30 31.07 -8.03
C HIS A 143 3.65 30.35 -7.88
N SER A 144 3.81 29.37 -6.98
CA SER A 144 5.10 28.79 -6.61
C SER A 144 5.20 27.26 -6.70
N ALA A 145 4.27 26.59 -7.39
CA ALA A 145 4.33 25.13 -7.51
C ALA A 145 5.56 24.67 -8.31
N PRO A 146 6.42 23.78 -7.77
CA PRO A 146 7.54 23.22 -8.50
C PRO A 146 7.04 22.29 -9.62
N SER A 147 7.11 22.75 -10.87
CA SER A 147 6.49 22.10 -12.02
C SER A 147 7.10 20.74 -12.41
N LEU A 148 8.32 20.47 -11.98
CA LEU A 148 9.07 19.26 -12.33
C LEU A 148 9.04 18.20 -11.20
N ILE A 149 8.69 18.58 -9.98
CA ILE A 149 8.71 17.71 -8.80
C ILE A 149 7.48 16.81 -8.77
N GLN A 150 7.71 15.52 -8.53
CA GLN A 150 6.66 14.57 -8.15
C GLN A 150 6.81 14.19 -6.67
N LEU A 151 5.72 14.30 -5.93
CA LEU A 151 5.70 13.96 -4.51
C LEU A 151 4.98 12.62 -4.28
N ALA A 152 5.49 11.85 -3.32
CA ALA A 152 4.77 10.77 -2.67
C ALA A 152 4.39 11.22 -1.26
N ALA A 153 3.22 10.79 -0.78
CA ALA A 153 2.74 11.12 0.55
C ALA A 153 2.55 9.86 1.39
N GLY A 154 2.84 9.95 2.69
CA GLY A 154 2.54 8.90 3.67
C GLY A 154 1.88 9.51 4.89
N LEU A 155 0.87 8.86 5.46
CA LEU A 155 0.11 9.35 6.60
C LEU A 155 0.18 8.37 7.77
N GLY A 156 0.52 8.87 8.95
CA GLY A 156 0.40 8.20 10.23
C GLY A 156 -0.56 8.97 11.15
N VAL A 157 -1.20 8.26 12.05
CA VAL A 157 -2.12 8.84 13.04
C VAL A 157 -1.71 8.36 14.43
N TYR A 158 -1.40 9.26 15.35
CA TYR A 158 -1.14 8.88 16.73
C TYR A 158 -2.47 8.83 17.52
N PRO A 159 -2.72 7.79 18.32
CA PRO A 159 -1.86 6.63 18.62
C PRO A 159 -2.02 5.45 17.65
N GLU A 160 -2.94 5.48 16.70
CA GLU A 160 -3.35 4.34 15.88
C GLU A 160 -2.21 3.74 15.02
N SER A 161 -1.26 4.56 14.59
CA SER A 161 -0.11 4.14 13.78
C SER A 161 1.15 3.81 14.59
N GLY A 162 1.09 3.93 15.91
CA GLY A 162 2.19 3.60 16.83
C GLY A 162 2.15 4.42 18.12
N ASP A 163 2.56 3.79 19.23
CA ASP A 163 2.58 4.40 20.57
C ASP A 163 3.90 5.15 20.87
N THR A 164 4.92 5.00 20.02
CA THR A 164 6.22 5.64 20.15
C THR A 164 6.59 6.39 18.88
N LEU A 165 7.47 7.39 18.99
CA LEU A 165 7.98 8.15 17.86
C LEU A 165 8.49 7.26 16.73
N ASN A 166 9.31 6.25 17.06
CA ASN A 166 9.88 5.34 16.05
C ASN A 166 8.82 4.51 15.34
N GLN A 167 7.83 3.99 16.05
CA GLN A 167 6.73 3.23 15.46
C GLN A 167 5.89 4.11 14.54
N LEU A 168 5.56 5.33 14.98
CA LEU A 168 4.78 6.28 14.21
C LEU A 168 5.52 6.68 12.92
N ILE A 169 6.81 7.03 13.00
CA ILE A 169 7.63 7.38 11.84
C ILE A 169 7.70 6.18 10.86
N ASN A 170 8.03 4.98 11.35
CA ASN A 170 8.14 3.79 10.51
C ASN A 170 6.81 3.49 9.80
N SER A 171 5.69 3.59 10.49
CA SER A 171 4.36 3.41 9.90
C SER A 171 4.05 4.48 8.84
N THR A 172 4.37 5.76 9.14
CA THR A 172 4.17 6.87 8.21
C THR A 172 5.03 6.72 6.96
N VAL A 173 6.31 6.36 7.10
CA VAL A 173 7.24 6.14 5.99
C VAL A 173 6.86 4.89 5.18
N ALA A 174 6.44 3.81 5.83
CA ALA A 174 5.96 2.61 5.15
C ALA A 174 4.72 2.90 4.26
N SER A 175 3.90 3.89 4.64
CA SER A 175 2.76 4.31 3.82
C SER A 175 3.16 5.13 2.58
N LEU A 176 4.37 5.74 2.54
CA LEU A 176 4.91 6.41 1.35
C LEU A 176 5.08 5.46 0.16
N ALA A 177 5.60 4.27 0.39
CA ALA A 177 5.83 3.27 -0.66
C ALA A 177 4.51 2.84 -1.33
N LYS A 178 3.43 2.76 -0.54
CA LYS A 178 2.10 2.38 -1.02
C LYS A 178 1.47 3.45 -1.91
N PHE A 179 1.63 4.72 -1.58
CA PHE A 179 1.16 5.84 -2.42
C PHE A 179 1.96 5.99 -3.72
N ARG A 180 3.24 5.62 -3.73
CA ARG A 180 4.08 5.63 -4.92
C ARG A 180 3.62 4.59 -5.95
N ASN A 181 3.35 3.36 -5.53
CA ASN A 181 2.95 2.26 -6.40
C ASN A 181 1.58 2.46 -7.06
N SER A 182 0.64 3.18 -6.43
CA SER A 182 -0.66 3.45 -7.02
C SER A 182 -0.64 4.45 -8.19
N ARG A 183 0.38 5.31 -8.29
CA ARG A 183 0.56 6.25 -9.40
C ARG A 183 1.18 5.60 -10.64
N ASP A 184 2.11 4.66 -10.45
CA ASP A 184 2.78 3.94 -11.53
C ASP A 184 1.81 3.01 -12.30
N LEU A 185 0.63 2.73 -11.72
CA LEU A 185 -0.39 1.83 -12.29
C LEU A 185 -1.48 2.55 -13.11
N GLY A 186 -1.31 3.82 -13.49
CA GLY A 186 -2.25 4.55 -14.36
C GLY A 186 -3.66 4.71 -13.75
N GLY A 187 -3.78 4.66 -12.42
CA GLY A 187 -5.04 4.86 -11.70
C GLY A 187 -5.47 6.33 -11.71
N ASP A 188 -6.73 6.57 -12.06
CA ASP A 188 -7.38 7.88 -12.06
C ASP A 188 -7.12 8.67 -10.77
N SER A 189 -6.90 9.98 -10.93
CA SER A 189 -6.67 10.96 -9.84
C SER A 189 -7.78 10.98 -8.76
N ALA A 190 -8.92 10.38 -9.03
CA ALA A 190 -10.04 10.25 -8.09
C ALA A 190 -9.77 9.31 -6.89
N SER A 191 -8.72 8.45 -6.95
CA SER A 191 -8.42 7.49 -5.88
C SER A 191 -7.92 8.13 -4.58
N HIS A 192 -7.45 9.38 -4.63
CA HIS A 192 -6.82 10.06 -3.50
C HIS A 192 -7.79 10.93 -2.67
N ALA A 193 -8.98 11.20 -3.22
CA ALA A 193 -9.98 12.06 -2.58
C ALA A 193 -10.86 11.35 -1.53
N MET A 194 -10.76 10.02 -1.37
CA MET A 194 -11.64 9.26 -0.48
C MET A 194 -10.97 8.99 0.86
N ALA A 195 -11.40 9.69 1.91
CA ALA A 195 -10.98 9.42 3.28
C ALA A 195 -12.07 8.61 4.01
N PHE A 196 -11.72 7.38 4.41
CA PHE A 196 -12.61 6.54 5.20
C PHE A 196 -12.21 6.56 6.67
N SER A 197 -13.20 6.70 7.57
CA SER A 197 -12.96 6.63 9.01
C SER A 197 -12.82 5.16 9.46
N LEU A 198 -12.21 4.96 10.65
CA LEU A 198 -12.21 3.65 11.32
C LEU A 198 -13.62 3.06 11.43
N TYR A 199 -14.63 3.92 11.67
CA TYR A 199 -16.03 3.50 11.78
C TYR A 199 -16.55 2.98 10.44
N ASP A 200 -16.23 3.63 9.32
CA ASP A 200 -16.66 3.20 7.99
C ASP A 200 -16.10 1.84 7.63
N ILE A 201 -14.79 1.62 7.88
CA ILE A 201 -14.15 0.33 7.62
C ILE A 201 -14.72 -0.78 8.52
N LYS A 202 -14.88 -0.52 9.82
CA LYS A 202 -15.51 -1.49 10.74
C LYS A 202 -16.96 -1.80 10.34
N ARG A 203 -17.71 -0.78 9.94
CA ARG A 203 -19.07 -0.94 9.41
C ARG A 203 -19.06 -1.79 8.14
N ALA A 204 -18.13 -1.53 7.22
CA ALA A 204 -18.01 -2.30 5.98
C ALA A 204 -17.77 -3.80 6.25
N ILE A 205 -16.88 -4.13 7.20
CA ILE A 205 -16.61 -5.52 7.59
C ILE A 205 -17.87 -6.13 8.22
N SER A 206 -18.49 -5.46 9.21
CA SER A 206 -19.62 -5.98 9.96
C SER A 206 -20.90 -6.11 9.14
N GLN A 207 -21.14 -5.18 8.20
CA GLN A 207 -22.33 -5.15 7.35
C GLN A 207 -22.16 -5.88 6.02
N LYS A 208 -21.05 -6.63 5.83
CA LYS A 208 -20.78 -7.43 4.62
C LYS A 208 -20.76 -6.58 3.34
N GLN A 209 -20.21 -5.37 3.44
CA GLN A 209 -20.09 -4.51 2.27
C GLN A 209 -18.90 -4.90 1.38
N PHE A 210 -17.94 -5.68 1.90
CA PHE A 210 -16.89 -6.26 1.08
C PHE A 210 -17.42 -7.44 0.27
N GLN A 211 -16.89 -7.60 -0.95
CA GLN A 211 -17.20 -8.67 -1.88
C GLN A 211 -15.90 -9.16 -2.52
N LEU A 212 -15.85 -10.44 -2.88
CA LEU A 212 -14.82 -10.98 -3.76
C LEU A 212 -15.38 -11.04 -5.18
N TRP A 213 -14.63 -10.45 -6.11
CA TRP A 213 -14.86 -10.59 -7.54
C TRP A 213 -13.83 -11.57 -8.08
N TYR A 214 -14.20 -12.34 -9.07
CA TYR A 214 -13.39 -13.45 -9.56
C TYR A 214 -12.97 -13.19 -11.00
N GLN A 215 -11.66 -13.29 -11.28
CA GLN A 215 -11.11 -13.18 -12.61
C GLN A 215 -10.54 -14.53 -13.05
N PRO A 216 -10.86 -15.02 -14.26
CA PRO A 216 -10.43 -16.34 -14.73
C PRO A 216 -8.93 -16.39 -14.98
N LYS A 217 -8.32 -17.53 -14.60
CA LYS A 217 -7.00 -18.01 -15.01
C LYS A 217 -7.22 -19.14 -15.99
N VAL A 218 -6.61 -19.05 -17.17
CA VAL A 218 -6.86 -19.97 -18.31
C VAL A 218 -5.56 -20.67 -18.69
N ASP A 219 -5.61 -21.97 -18.81
CA ASP A 219 -4.53 -22.74 -19.44
C ASP A 219 -4.42 -22.35 -20.91
N LEU A 220 -3.28 -21.84 -21.33
CA LEU A 220 -3.08 -21.27 -22.66
C LEU A 220 -3.07 -22.35 -23.79
N LYS A 221 -2.75 -23.59 -23.43
CA LYS A 221 -2.68 -24.69 -24.39
C LYS A 221 -4.05 -25.30 -24.66
N THR A 222 -4.87 -25.44 -23.62
CA THR A 222 -6.18 -26.10 -23.71
C THR A 222 -7.32 -25.09 -23.79
N SER A 223 -7.08 -23.82 -23.55
CA SER A 223 -8.07 -22.74 -23.44
C SER A 223 -9.17 -23.03 -22.39
N THR A 224 -8.84 -23.78 -21.36
CA THR A 224 -9.76 -24.14 -20.30
C THR A 224 -9.49 -23.29 -19.06
N VAL A 225 -10.55 -22.91 -18.33
CA VAL A 225 -10.40 -22.21 -17.04
C VAL A 225 -9.89 -23.19 -16.00
N VAL A 226 -8.72 -22.90 -15.41
CA VAL A 226 -8.06 -23.74 -14.39
C VAL A 226 -8.13 -23.12 -12.99
N GLY A 227 -8.42 -21.83 -12.91
CA GLY A 227 -8.52 -21.11 -11.65
C GLY A 227 -9.22 -19.79 -11.78
N VAL A 228 -9.42 -19.14 -10.65
CA VAL A 228 -9.87 -17.75 -10.56
C VAL A 228 -9.05 -17.00 -9.50
N GLU A 229 -8.74 -15.75 -9.76
CA GLU A 229 -8.22 -14.84 -8.74
C GLU A 229 -9.36 -14.11 -8.04
N ALA A 230 -9.36 -14.16 -6.71
CA ALA A 230 -10.35 -13.51 -5.85
C ALA A 230 -9.89 -12.09 -5.49
N LEU A 231 -10.45 -11.12 -6.15
CA LEU A 231 -10.13 -9.71 -6.05
C LEU A 231 -11.14 -8.99 -5.16
N ILE A 232 -10.69 -8.46 -4.03
CA ILE A 232 -11.57 -7.75 -3.11
C ILE A 232 -12.14 -6.48 -3.74
N ARG A 233 -13.41 -6.20 -3.45
CA ARG A 233 -14.14 -4.97 -3.79
C ARG A 233 -14.91 -4.51 -2.56
N TRP A 234 -15.09 -3.22 -2.42
CA TRP A 234 -15.98 -2.65 -1.41
C TRP A 234 -17.22 -2.08 -2.10
N ASN A 235 -18.36 -2.71 -1.88
CA ASN A 235 -19.65 -2.18 -2.29
C ASN A 235 -20.11 -1.12 -1.29
N HIS A 236 -19.59 0.11 -1.47
CA HIS A 236 -19.89 1.22 -0.59
C HIS A 236 -21.30 1.74 -0.85
N PRO A 237 -22.13 1.99 0.20
CA PRO A 237 -23.55 2.32 0.03
C PRO A 237 -23.81 3.60 -0.76
N GLU A 238 -22.87 4.56 -0.73
CA GLU A 238 -23.01 5.86 -1.41
C GLU A 238 -22.13 5.98 -2.65
N LEU A 239 -20.96 5.31 -2.65
CA LEU A 239 -19.94 5.48 -3.68
C LEU A 239 -19.93 4.34 -4.70
N GLY A 240 -20.76 3.31 -4.50
CA GLY A 240 -20.76 2.12 -5.37
C GLY A 240 -19.56 1.20 -5.15
N ILE A 241 -19.10 0.54 -6.21
CA ILE A 241 -18.01 -0.43 -6.14
C ILE A 241 -16.66 0.28 -6.11
N LEU A 242 -15.94 0.12 -5.01
CA LEU A 242 -14.59 0.65 -4.83
C LEU A 242 -13.55 -0.45 -5.03
N LEU A 243 -12.47 -0.10 -5.73
CA LEU A 243 -11.31 -0.97 -5.96
C LEU A 243 -10.35 -0.94 -4.75
N PRO A 244 -9.50 -1.97 -4.57
CA PRO A 244 -8.58 -2.09 -3.45
C PRO A 244 -7.73 -0.84 -3.14
N PRO A 245 -7.13 -0.13 -4.13
CA PRO A 245 -6.33 1.07 -3.86
C PRO A 245 -7.07 2.17 -3.11
N TYR A 246 -8.39 2.26 -3.24
CA TYR A 246 -9.18 3.30 -2.58
C TYR A 246 -9.34 3.07 -1.07
N PHE A 247 -9.30 1.83 -0.58
CA PHE A 247 -9.62 1.53 0.82
C PHE A 247 -8.59 0.68 1.57
N LEU A 248 -7.76 -0.15 0.92
CA LEU A 248 -6.83 -1.04 1.63
C LEU A 248 -5.82 -0.28 2.50
N ASN A 249 -5.38 0.91 2.05
CA ASN A 249 -4.50 1.75 2.85
C ASN A 249 -5.15 2.15 4.18
N TRP A 250 -6.45 2.46 4.17
CA TRP A 250 -7.22 2.80 5.36
C TRP A 250 -7.41 1.59 6.28
N VAL A 251 -7.71 0.42 5.70
CA VAL A 251 -7.79 -0.86 6.46
C VAL A 251 -6.48 -1.14 7.18
N ASN A 252 -5.35 -0.99 6.48
CA ASN A 252 -4.02 -1.22 7.03
C ASN A 252 -3.67 -0.19 8.11
N MET A 253 -3.93 1.09 7.86
CA MET A 253 -3.68 2.19 8.79
C MET A 253 -4.43 2.02 10.11
N TYR A 254 -5.66 1.48 10.05
CA TYR A 254 -6.45 1.19 11.25
C TYR A 254 -6.16 -0.17 11.90
N GLY A 255 -5.16 -0.92 11.40
CA GLY A 255 -4.79 -2.23 11.94
C GLY A 255 -5.86 -3.32 11.74
N LEU A 256 -6.76 -3.14 10.75
CA LEU A 256 -7.89 -4.06 10.48
C LEU A 256 -7.57 -5.11 9.41
N MET A 257 -6.33 -5.16 8.89
CA MET A 257 -5.93 -6.16 7.88
C MET A 257 -6.15 -7.60 8.35
N GLY A 258 -5.90 -7.89 9.63
CA GLY A 258 -6.14 -9.23 10.20
C GLY A 258 -7.63 -9.64 10.14
N GLU A 259 -8.55 -8.72 10.40
CA GLU A 259 -9.99 -8.98 10.30
C GLU A 259 -10.43 -9.15 8.85
N LEU A 260 -9.94 -8.28 7.95
CA LEU A 260 -10.25 -8.35 6.53
C LEU A 260 -9.71 -9.64 5.90
N ASN A 261 -8.47 -10.03 6.19
CA ASN A 261 -7.86 -11.25 5.68
C ASN A 261 -8.59 -12.51 6.16
N LYS A 262 -9.03 -12.53 7.42
CA LYS A 262 -9.87 -13.61 7.92
C LYS A 262 -11.16 -13.74 7.10
N TRP A 263 -11.78 -12.61 6.75
CA TRP A 263 -12.98 -12.60 5.93
C TRP A 263 -12.69 -13.06 4.48
N ILE A 264 -11.59 -12.60 3.88
CA ILE A 264 -11.14 -13.02 2.53
C ILE A 264 -10.94 -14.54 2.50
N ILE A 265 -10.21 -15.07 3.47
CA ILE A 265 -9.94 -16.53 3.58
C ILE A 265 -11.25 -17.31 3.69
N ASP A 266 -12.13 -16.94 4.63
CA ASP A 266 -13.41 -17.67 4.83
C ASP A 266 -14.27 -17.64 3.54
N THR A 267 -14.33 -16.48 2.86
CA THR A 267 -15.11 -16.27 1.64
C THR A 267 -14.51 -17.02 0.44
N GLY A 268 -13.17 -16.99 0.27
CA GLY A 268 -12.49 -17.71 -0.81
C GLY A 268 -12.61 -19.23 -0.69
N PHE A 269 -12.47 -19.76 0.53
CA PHE A 269 -12.71 -21.21 0.77
C PHE A 269 -14.18 -21.58 0.52
N ALA A 270 -15.14 -20.72 0.90
CA ALA A 270 -16.56 -20.96 0.61
C ALA A 270 -16.81 -21.02 -0.89
N LYS A 271 -16.21 -20.11 -1.68
CA LYS A 271 -16.34 -20.09 -3.15
C LYS A 271 -15.72 -21.32 -3.80
N CYS A 272 -14.54 -21.74 -3.33
CA CYS A 272 -13.91 -22.97 -3.80
C CYS A 272 -14.80 -24.21 -3.51
N ARG A 273 -15.46 -24.26 -2.36
CA ARG A 273 -16.42 -25.32 -2.04
C ARG A 273 -17.63 -25.29 -2.99
N GLU A 274 -18.14 -24.12 -3.33
CA GLU A 274 -19.24 -23.93 -4.30
C GLU A 274 -18.86 -24.51 -5.69
N PHE A 275 -17.62 -24.24 -6.17
CA PHE A 275 -17.13 -24.82 -7.41
C PHE A 275 -17.07 -26.35 -7.34
N LEU A 276 -16.54 -26.91 -6.26
CA LEU A 276 -16.48 -28.36 -6.07
C LEU A 276 -17.88 -29.00 -6.02
N ASP A 277 -18.85 -28.34 -5.37
CA ASP A 277 -20.23 -28.83 -5.28
C ASP A 277 -20.93 -28.81 -6.66
N SER A 278 -20.46 -27.92 -7.56
CA SER A 278 -20.91 -27.88 -8.96
C SER A 278 -20.13 -28.82 -9.89
N GLY A 279 -19.24 -29.64 -9.34
CA GLY A 279 -18.43 -30.62 -10.09
C GLY A 279 -17.22 -30.00 -10.82
N LYS A 280 -16.77 -28.80 -10.40
CA LYS A 280 -15.64 -28.08 -11.01
C LYS A 280 -14.45 -28.04 -10.05
N GLU A 281 -13.34 -28.63 -10.47
CA GLU A 281 -12.07 -28.53 -9.75
C GLU A 281 -11.27 -27.32 -10.25
N ILE A 282 -11.54 -26.14 -9.66
CA ILE A 282 -10.96 -24.87 -10.04
C ILE A 282 -10.24 -24.28 -8.85
N THR A 283 -9.02 -23.80 -9.06
CA THR A 283 -8.26 -23.12 -8.01
C THR A 283 -8.86 -21.76 -7.69
N VAL A 284 -8.84 -21.38 -6.41
CA VAL A 284 -9.17 -20.02 -5.96
C VAL A 284 -7.93 -19.38 -5.37
N ALA A 285 -7.41 -18.37 -6.05
CA ALA A 285 -6.25 -17.61 -5.64
C ALA A 285 -6.69 -16.39 -4.79
N MET A 286 -5.98 -16.17 -3.70
CA MET A 286 -6.23 -15.07 -2.77
C MET A 286 -4.95 -14.35 -2.42
N ASN A 287 -4.96 -13.03 -2.49
CA ASN A 287 -3.86 -12.19 -2.05
C ASN A 287 -3.63 -12.33 -0.55
N LEU A 288 -2.40 -12.61 -0.13
CA LEU A 288 -1.98 -12.73 1.26
C LEU A 288 -0.95 -11.67 1.60
N ASP A 289 -1.34 -10.72 2.44
CA ASP A 289 -0.44 -9.67 2.91
C ASP A 289 0.68 -10.26 3.79
N ALA A 290 1.89 -9.69 3.70
CA ALA A 290 3.05 -10.14 4.48
C ALA A 290 2.84 -10.14 5.98
N SER A 291 2.07 -9.19 6.49
CA SER A 291 1.74 -9.13 7.93
C SER A 291 0.99 -10.38 8.38
N CYS A 292 0.23 -11.01 7.48
CA CYS A 292 -0.50 -12.23 7.72
C CYS A 292 0.40 -13.45 7.91
N LEU A 293 1.56 -13.47 7.25
CA LEU A 293 2.53 -14.57 7.40
C LEU A 293 3.11 -14.63 8.81
N LEU A 294 3.16 -13.49 9.50
CA LEU A 294 3.68 -13.39 10.88
C LEU A 294 2.58 -13.48 11.93
N ASP A 295 1.32 -13.35 11.54
CA ASP A 295 0.18 -13.42 12.47
C ASP A 295 -0.33 -14.86 12.64
N LYS A 296 -0.20 -15.37 13.87
CA LYS A 296 -0.73 -16.69 14.25
C LYS A 296 -2.24 -16.84 13.99
N ASN A 297 -3.01 -15.75 14.06
CA ASN A 297 -4.46 -15.80 13.85
C ASN A 297 -4.79 -16.02 12.36
N SER A 298 -3.98 -15.55 11.44
CA SER A 298 -4.15 -15.79 10.02
C SER A 298 -4.00 -17.26 9.67
N LEU A 299 -2.97 -17.92 10.18
CA LEU A 299 -2.78 -19.38 10.01
C LEU A 299 -3.93 -20.19 10.65
N LEU A 300 -4.40 -19.76 11.81
CA LEU A 300 -5.57 -20.39 12.45
C LEU A 300 -6.84 -20.20 11.59
N SER A 301 -6.98 -19.07 10.90
CA SER A 301 -8.11 -18.80 10.02
C SER A 301 -8.09 -19.73 8.81
N ILE A 302 -6.93 -19.94 8.18
CA ILE A 302 -6.75 -20.92 7.09
C ILE A 302 -7.15 -22.33 7.56
N GLN A 303 -6.65 -22.77 8.73
CA GLN A 303 -6.97 -24.09 9.26
C GLN A 303 -8.46 -24.25 9.59
N LYS A 304 -9.10 -23.19 10.12
CA LYS A 304 -10.55 -23.20 10.41
C LYS A 304 -11.36 -23.28 9.12
N ALA A 305 -11.02 -22.50 8.10
CA ALA A 305 -11.68 -22.52 6.80
C ALA A 305 -11.52 -23.89 6.13
N GLN A 306 -10.31 -24.46 6.16
CA GLN A 306 -10.03 -25.80 5.64
C GLN A 306 -10.94 -26.87 6.25
N ARG A 307 -11.07 -26.86 7.60
CA ARG A 307 -11.93 -27.81 8.32
C ARG A 307 -13.42 -27.59 8.03
N LYS A 308 -13.84 -26.32 7.96
CA LYS A 308 -15.24 -25.92 7.73
C LYS A 308 -15.73 -26.31 6.36
N TYR A 309 -14.95 -26.00 5.32
CA TYR A 309 -15.37 -26.18 3.93
C TYR A 309 -14.87 -27.48 3.29
N LYS A 310 -13.90 -28.17 3.92
CA LYS A 310 -13.33 -29.44 3.44
C LYS A 310 -12.84 -29.37 2.00
N VAL A 311 -12.24 -28.23 1.63
CA VAL A 311 -11.66 -27.99 0.31
C VAL A 311 -10.28 -28.66 0.24
N PRO A 312 -9.93 -29.40 -0.84
CA PRO A 312 -8.56 -29.89 -1.05
C PRO A 312 -7.56 -28.75 -1.07
N PRO A 313 -6.43 -28.81 -0.32
CA PRO A 313 -5.49 -27.69 -0.26
C PRO A 313 -4.95 -27.21 -1.61
N HIS A 314 -4.73 -28.10 -2.56
CA HIS A 314 -4.21 -27.78 -3.90
C HIS A 314 -5.15 -26.91 -4.75
N LEU A 315 -6.42 -26.76 -4.34
CA LEU A 315 -7.38 -25.85 -4.97
C LEU A 315 -7.40 -24.45 -4.33
N ILE A 316 -6.56 -24.21 -3.35
CA ILE A 316 -6.36 -22.88 -2.74
C ILE A 316 -4.96 -22.40 -3.05
N GLU A 317 -4.88 -21.22 -3.63
CA GLU A 317 -3.64 -20.51 -3.94
C GLU A 317 -3.52 -19.25 -3.09
N PHE A 318 -2.33 -19.00 -2.53
CA PHE A 318 -2.01 -17.77 -1.83
C PHE A 318 -0.99 -16.98 -2.65
N GLU A 319 -1.37 -15.77 -3.04
CA GLU A 319 -0.54 -14.85 -3.81
C GLU A 319 0.20 -13.90 -2.89
N ILE A 320 1.50 -13.75 -3.11
CA ILE A 320 2.40 -12.94 -2.29
C ILE A 320 3.17 -12.00 -3.20
N VAL A 321 3.05 -10.70 -2.94
CA VAL A 321 3.76 -9.67 -3.71
C VAL A 321 5.28 -9.79 -3.52
N GLU A 322 6.05 -9.70 -4.60
CA GLU A 322 7.52 -9.77 -4.61
C GLU A 322 8.18 -8.82 -3.60
N THR A 323 7.63 -7.59 -3.47
CA THR A 323 8.19 -6.52 -2.61
C THR A 323 8.06 -6.78 -1.11
N VAL A 324 7.43 -7.88 -0.70
CA VAL A 324 7.25 -8.29 0.70
C VAL A 324 8.56 -8.68 1.36
N GLY A 325 9.69 -8.22 0.97
CA GLY A 325 10.98 -8.22 1.70
C GLY A 325 11.31 -9.46 2.55
N VAL A 326 10.75 -10.63 2.22
CA VAL A 326 10.97 -11.89 2.94
C VAL A 326 12.39 -12.35 2.62
N ARG A 327 13.28 -12.24 3.59
CA ARG A 327 14.69 -12.63 3.44
C ARG A 327 14.90 -14.08 3.86
N LYS A 328 15.97 -14.69 3.34
CA LYS A 328 16.38 -16.04 3.75
C LYS A 328 16.58 -16.07 5.27
N GLY A 329 15.82 -16.95 5.95
CA GLY A 329 15.82 -17.08 7.42
C GLY A 329 14.69 -16.34 8.14
N ASP A 330 13.82 -15.64 7.42
CA ASP A 330 12.66 -14.99 8.02
C ASP A 330 11.55 -16.00 8.34
N LYS A 331 10.83 -15.75 9.44
CA LYS A 331 9.69 -16.57 9.86
C LYS A 331 8.59 -16.68 8.78
N GLY A 332 8.46 -15.69 7.93
CA GLY A 332 7.53 -15.71 6.80
C GLY A 332 7.79 -16.87 5.84
N LEU A 333 9.07 -17.15 5.52
CA LEU A 333 9.45 -18.30 4.69
C LEU A 333 9.07 -19.64 5.33
N GLU A 334 9.26 -19.77 6.64
CA GLU A 334 8.88 -21.00 7.36
C GLU A 334 7.36 -21.24 7.27
N VAL A 335 6.58 -20.17 7.35
CA VAL A 335 5.11 -20.23 7.23
C VAL A 335 4.71 -20.64 5.82
N LEU A 336 5.31 -20.01 4.79
CA LEU A 336 5.03 -20.36 3.39
C LEU A 336 5.43 -21.81 3.09
N ALA A 337 6.60 -22.24 3.55
CA ALA A 337 7.03 -23.64 3.41
C ALA A 337 6.06 -24.61 4.11
N ALA A 338 5.54 -24.24 5.27
CA ALA A 338 4.55 -25.04 5.98
C ALA A 338 3.19 -25.09 5.27
N LEU A 339 2.77 -24.01 4.59
CA LEU A 339 1.56 -24.01 3.75
C LEU A 339 1.77 -24.87 2.51
N LYS A 340 2.89 -24.71 1.80
CA LYS A 340 3.24 -25.55 0.64
C LYS A 340 3.32 -27.03 1.01
N ALA A 341 3.93 -27.37 2.13
CA ALA A 341 4.02 -28.75 2.62
C ALA A 341 2.65 -29.37 2.96
N ARG A 342 1.63 -28.54 3.21
CA ARG A 342 0.24 -28.98 3.40
C ARG A 342 -0.53 -29.11 2.06
N GLY A 343 0.11 -28.78 0.95
CA GLY A 343 -0.45 -28.91 -0.39
C GLY A 343 -1.13 -27.65 -0.91
N TYR A 344 -1.07 -26.51 -0.22
CA TYR A 344 -1.53 -25.23 -0.76
C TYR A 344 -0.60 -24.77 -1.89
N GLN A 345 -1.18 -24.08 -2.88
CA GLN A 345 -0.40 -23.41 -3.92
C GLN A 345 0.08 -22.04 -3.39
N ILE A 346 1.31 -21.69 -3.71
CA ILE A 346 1.89 -20.40 -3.39
C ILE A 346 2.36 -19.77 -4.69
N SER A 347 1.96 -18.53 -4.97
CA SER A 347 2.40 -17.76 -6.12
C SER A 347 3.14 -16.49 -5.70
N ILE A 348 4.15 -16.13 -6.47
CA ILE A 348 4.86 -14.86 -6.39
C ILE A 348 4.17 -13.91 -7.36
N ASP A 349 3.62 -12.82 -6.85
CA ASP A 349 2.89 -11.82 -7.61
C ASP A 349 3.77 -10.63 -8.02
N ASP A 350 3.39 -9.92 -9.10
CA ASP A 350 4.07 -8.75 -9.66
C ASP A 350 5.56 -9.00 -10.00
N PHE A 351 5.91 -10.22 -10.42
CA PHE A 351 7.30 -10.57 -10.72
C PHE A 351 7.86 -9.73 -11.86
N GLY A 352 9.03 -9.11 -11.63
CA GLY A 352 9.74 -8.27 -12.58
C GLY A 352 9.57 -6.77 -12.36
N THR A 353 8.72 -6.34 -11.43
CA THR A 353 8.53 -4.90 -11.12
C THR A 353 9.45 -4.38 -10.03
N GLY A 354 10.13 -5.27 -9.30
CA GLY A 354 10.98 -4.96 -8.16
C GLY A 354 12.46 -5.26 -8.39
N MET A 355 13.21 -5.40 -7.29
CA MET A 355 14.58 -5.89 -7.31
C MET A 355 14.61 -7.44 -7.40
N SER A 356 13.97 -8.02 -8.42
CA SER A 356 13.95 -9.48 -8.62
C SER A 356 15.36 -10.03 -8.71
N ASN A 357 15.82 -10.63 -7.63
CA ASN A 357 17.08 -11.34 -7.62
C ASN A 357 16.78 -12.82 -7.91
N ILE A 358 17.47 -13.42 -8.89
CA ILE A 358 17.38 -14.87 -9.20
C ILE A 358 17.46 -15.72 -7.93
N SER A 359 18.27 -15.27 -6.95
CA SER A 359 18.36 -15.93 -5.65
C SER A 359 17.02 -16.01 -4.93
N TYR A 360 16.12 -15.03 -5.14
CA TYR A 360 14.80 -15.01 -4.52
C TYR A 360 13.94 -16.20 -4.96
N LEU A 361 13.89 -16.49 -6.25
CA LEU A 361 13.17 -17.66 -6.78
C LEU A 361 13.73 -18.99 -6.21
N MET A 362 15.03 -19.09 -6.00
CA MET A 362 15.67 -20.33 -5.51
C MET A 362 15.28 -20.71 -4.08
N TYR A 363 14.97 -19.75 -3.21
CA TYR A 363 14.62 -20.07 -1.81
C TYR A 363 13.14 -19.82 -1.47
N MET A 364 12.39 -19.20 -2.36
CA MET A 364 10.95 -19.03 -2.16
C MET A 364 10.22 -20.38 -2.30
N PRO A 365 9.45 -20.78 -1.29
CA PRO A 365 8.67 -22.00 -1.36
C PRO A 365 7.37 -21.75 -2.17
N ALA A 366 7.53 -21.30 -3.41
CA ALA A 366 6.42 -21.06 -4.34
C ALA A 366 6.25 -22.19 -5.36
N ASN A 367 5.10 -22.25 -6.00
CA ASN A 367 4.74 -23.16 -7.08
C ASN A 367 4.55 -22.41 -8.40
N ILE A 368 4.25 -21.11 -8.32
CA ILE A 368 3.79 -20.28 -9.42
C ILE A 368 4.51 -18.94 -9.38
N VAL A 369 4.84 -18.41 -10.56
CA VAL A 369 5.31 -17.04 -10.76
C VAL A 369 4.31 -16.33 -11.67
N LYS A 370 3.79 -15.17 -11.24
CA LYS A 370 2.91 -14.32 -12.02
C LYS A 370 3.74 -13.18 -12.63
N LEU A 371 3.86 -13.17 -13.95
CA LEU A 371 4.54 -12.10 -14.69
C LEU A 371 3.62 -10.89 -14.76
N ASP A 372 4.11 -9.73 -14.30
CA ASP A 372 3.37 -8.48 -14.36
C ASP A 372 2.93 -8.14 -15.80
N ARG A 373 1.83 -7.43 -15.92
CA ARG A 373 1.25 -6.98 -17.20
C ARG A 373 2.24 -6.21 -18.10
N MET A 374 3.32 -5.66 -17.54
CA MET A 374 4.34 -4.99 -18.36
C MET A 374 4.96 -5.90 -19.41
N PHE A 375 5.07 -7.19 -19.12
CA PHE A 375 5.59 -8.20 -20.08
C PHE A 375 4.63 -8.41 -21.25
N CYS A 376 3.32 -8.42 -20.99
CA CYS A 376 2.30 -8.51 -22.03
C CYS A 376 2.16 -7.21 -22.84
N ASN A 377 2.28 -6.05 -22.18
CA ASN A 377 2.11 -4.76 -22.84
C ASN A 377 3.27 -4.35 -23.76
N ASN A 378 4.42 -4.98 -23.65
CA ASN A 378 5.61 -4.67 -24.44
C ASN A 378 6.07 -5.84 -25.32
N ILE A 379 5.15 -6.61 -25.86
CA ILE A 379 5.43 -7.76 -26.74
C ILE A 379 6.07 -7.36 -28.09
N ASP A 380 6.02 -6.07 -28.47
CA ASP A 380 6.63 -5.54 -29.68
C ASP A 380 8.12 -5.13 -29.47
N ASP A 381 8.58 -5.08 -28.21
CA ASP A 381 9.98 -4.77 -27.88
C ASP A 381 10.81 -6.07 -27.81
N GLU A 382 11.77 -6.20 -28.75
CA GLU A 382 12.67 -7.35 -28.82
C GLU A 382 13.41 -7.63 -27.50
N LYS A 383 13.78 -6.58 -26.74
CA LYS A 383 14.42 -6.74 -25.42
C LYS A 383 13.46 -7.32 -24.40
N MET A 384 12.20 -6.86 -24.41
CA MET A 384 11.18 -7.37 -23.51
C MET A 384 10.85 -8.83 -23.80
N ILE A 385 10.79 -9.22 -25.07
CA ILE A 385 10.61 -10.63 -25.49
C ILE A 385 11.74 -11.51 -24.90
N VAL A 386 12.99 -11.06 -25.02
CA VAL A 386 14.15 -11.80 -24.47
C VAL A 386 14.07 -11.88 -22.94
N LEU A 387 13.70 -10.79 -22.26
CA LEU A 387 13.53 -10.78 -20.80
C LEU A 387 12.38 -11.68 -20.34
N THR A 388 11.25 -11.66 -21.04
CA THR A 388 10.09 -12.52 -20.76
C THR A 388 10.48 -14.00 -20.89
N LYS A 389 11.16 -14.35 -21.98
CA LYS A 389 11.66 -15.72 -22.20
C LYS A 389 12.61 -16.15 -21.09
N ALA A 390 13.56 -15.30 -20.72
CA ALA A 390 14.49 -15.58 -19.62
C ALA A 390 13.75 -15.79 -18.28
N ALA A 391 12.72 -14.98 -17.98
CA ALA A 391 11.91 -15.13 -16.78
C ALA A 391 11.16 -16.47 -16.75
N ILE A 392 10.56 -16.88 -17.87
CA ILE A 392 9.87 -18.17 -18.01
C ILE A 392 10.86 -19.33 -17.84
N GLU A 393 12.03 -19.27 -18.49
CA GLU A 393 13.07 -20.30 -18.35
C GLU A 393 13.59 -20.40 -16.91
N MET A 394 13.79 -19.27 -16.23
CA MET A 394 14.21 -19.25 -14.81
C MET A 394 13.17 -19.90 -13.90
N ALA A 395 11.88 -19.61 -14.09
CA ALA A 395 10.79 -20.22 -13.33
C ALA A 395 10.77 -21.75 -13.55
N SER A 396 10.94 -22.20 -14.80
CA SER A 396 10.99 -23.62 -15.16
C SER A 396 12.16 -24.37 -14.50
N ILE A 397 13.34 -23.73 -14.37
CA ILE A 397 14.53 -24.34 -13.71
C ILE A 397 14.26 -24.65 -12.23
N VAL A 398 13.37 -23.89 -11.58
CA VAL A 398 13.03 -24.07 -10.17
C VAL A 398 11.65 -24.76 -9.98
N ASP A 399 11.16 -25.45 -11.01
CA ASP A 399 9.91 -26.19 -11.01
C ASP A 399 8.67 -25.31 -10.66
N MET A 400 8.63 -24.08 -11.14
CA MET A 400 7.49 -23.18 -10.99
C MET A 400 6.76 -22.99 -12.33
N SER A 401 5.43 -23.04 -12.30
CA SER A 401 4.58 -22.68 -13.45
C SER A 401 4.52 -21.16 -13.59
N VAL A 402 4.23 -20.67 -14.79
CA VAL A 402 4.17 -19.24 -15.08
C VAL A 402 2.76 -18.81 -15.47
N VAL A 403 2.28 -17.74 -14.84
CA VAL A 403 1.04 -17.04 -15.20
C VAL A 403 1.42 -15.70 -15.84
N ALA A 404 0.95 -15.46 -17.07
CA ALA A 404 1.09 -14.15 -17.71
C ALA A 404 -0.14 -13.29 -17.39
N GLU A 405 0.09 -12.11 -16.81
CA GLU A 405 -0.96 -11.17 -16.46
C GLU A 405 -1.18 -10.09 -17.51
N GLY A 406 -2.41 -9.55 -17.56
CA GLY A 406 -2.74 -8.42 -18.43
C GLY A 406 -2.86 -8.78 -19.91
N ILE A 407 -3.19 -10.03 -20.26
CA ILE A 407 -3.50 -10.40 -21.65
C ILE A 407 -4.83 -9.75 -22.05
N GLU A 408 -4.77 -8.83 -23.02
CA GLU A 408 -5.94 -8.08 -23.50
C GLU A 408 -6.24 -8.33 -24.98
N THR A 409 -5.25 -8.82 -25.75
CA THR A 409 -5.39 -9.06 -27.19
C THR A 409 -4.95 -10.47 -27.59
N GLN A 410 -5.36 -10.89 -28.81
CA GLN A 410 -4.97 -12.19 -29.38
C GLN A 410 -3.44 -12.23 -29.63
N GLU A 411 -2.85 -11.13 -30.05
CA GLU A 411 -1.41 -11.04 -30.33
C GLU A 411 -0.60 -11.28 -29.04
N GLN A 412 -1.05 -10.72 -27.90
CA GLN A 412 -0.44 -10.94 -26.58
C GLN A 412 -0.55 -12.41 -26.16
N LEU A 413 -1.72 -13.02 -26.36
CA LEU A 413 -1.94 -14.43 -26.09
C LEU A 413 -0.97 -15.32 -26.91
N ASP A 414 -0.91 -15.09 -28.22
CA ASP A 414 -0.07 -15.87 -29.14
C ASP A 414 1.42 -15.72 -28.78
N ALA A 415 1.84 -14.51 -28.42
CA ALA A 415 3.22 -14.25 -28.00
C ALA A 415 3.56 -14.98 -26.70
N MET A 416 2.73 -14.89 -25.66
CA MET A 416 2.97 -15.58 -24.39
C MET A 416 2.97 -17.10 -24.54
N LEU A 417 2.07 -17.63 -25.35
CA LEU A 417 2.03 -19.07 -25.67
C LEU A 417 3.30 -19.51 -26.41
N ALA A 418 3.77 -18.71 -27.38
CA ALA A 418 5.00 -19.01 -28.15
C ALA A 418 6.26 -18.94 -27.26
N LEU A 419 6.27 -18.08 -26.22
CA LEU A 419 7.34 -17.98 -25.24
C LEU A 419 7.31 -19.13 -24.22
N GLY A 420 6.26 -19.94 -24.19
CA GLY A 420 6.15 -21.12 -23.33
C GLY A 420 5.45 -20.85 -22.00
N CYS A 421 4.67 -19.77 -21.90
CA CYS A 421 3.85 -19.52 -20.72
C CYS A 421 2.73 -20.56 -20.60
N ASP A 422 2.42 -21.00 -19.38
CA ASP A 422 1.45 -22.07 -19.13
C ASP A 422 0.02 -21.54 -18.96
N ILE A 423 -0.14 -20.45 -18.20
CA ILE A 423 -1.43 -19.93 -17.78
C ILE A 423 -1.48 -18.44 -18.14
N GLY A 424 -2.65 -17.96 -18.54
CA GLY A 424 -2.90 -16.56 -18.82
C GLY A 424 -4.05 -16.00 -18.00
N GLN A 425 -3.95 -14.72 -17.68
CA GLN A 425 -4.98 -13.93 -17.03
C GLN A 425 -5.04 -12.55 -17.67
N GLY A 426 -6.25 -12.02 -17.88
CA GLY A 426 -6.42 -10.69 -18.46
C GLY A 426 -7.83 -10.47 -18.99
N TYR A 427 -8.08 -9.25 -19.48
CA TYR A 427 -9.41 -8.88 -19.98
C TYR A 427 -9.82 -9.61 -21.25
N PHE A 428 -8.86 -10.20 -21.94
CA PHE A 428 -9.13 -11.08 -23.08
C PHE A 428 -9.97 -12.31 -22.68
N PHE A 429 -9.70 -12.90 -21.52
CA PHE A 429 -10.43 -14.06 -21.01
C PHE A 429 -11.67 -13.67 -20.20
N GLY A 430 -11.63 -12.52 -19.55
CA GLY A 430 -12.72 -11.99 -18.73
C GLY A 430 -12.29 -10.91 -17.75
N ARG A 431 -13.19 -9.98 -17.51
CA ARG A 431 -13.02 -9.00 -16.44
C ARG A 431 -13.42 -9.61 -15.10
N PRO A 432 -12.86 -9.13 -13.98
CA PRO A 432 -13.36 -9.54 -12.67
C PRO A 432 -14.87 -9.33 -12.55
N ALA A 433 -15.59 -10.33 -12.04
CA ALA A 433 -17.04 -10.27 -11.83
C ALA A 433 -17.42 -10.88 -10.47
N PRO A 434 -18.53 -10.42 -9.83
CA PRO A 434 -18.94 -10.92 -8.51
C PRO A 434 -19.37 -12.38 -8.54
N ASP A 435 -20.03 -12.79 -9.63
CA ASP A 435 -20.43 -14.17 -9.89
C ASP A 435 -19.79 -14.64 -11.18
N TYR A 436 -18.74 -15.42 -11.04
CA TYR A 436 -18.15 -16.11 -12.19
C TYR A 436 -18.85 -17.46 -12.35
N SER A 437 -19.80 -17.50 -13.26
CA SER A 437 -20.37 -18.75 -13.74
C SER A 437 -19.51 -19.22 -14.92
N ILE A 438 -18.72 -20.25 -14.68
CA ILE A 438 -17.85 -20.92 -15.66
C ILE A 438 -18.73 -21.79 -16.54
#